data_acc712260d45d6c69a9efaa52ec60300
#
_entry.id   acc712260d45d6c69a9efaa52ec60300
#
_cell.length_a   1.000
_cell.length_b   1.000
_cell.length_c   1.000
_cell.angle_alpha   90.00
_cell.angle_beta   90.00
_cell.angle_gamma   90.00
#
_symmetry.space_group_name_H-M   'P 1'
#
loop_
_entity.id
_entity.type
_entity.pdbx_description
1 polymer ?
#
loop_
_entity_poly.entity_id
_entity_poly.type
_entity_poly.pdbx_seq_one_letter_code
_entity_poly.pdbx_strand_id
1 'polypeptide(L)'
;VILASFNPNTADSITFRRLGLPAWMAKNILHYRAKGGKFRKPEDFKKVYGITEEQYSVLLPYIHIPPEDTVHHIPQLYIAQNAPVENIKYAIGTILDLNRADTTELKKIPGIGSGIARLIVGYRQRLGGFYQIEQLKDINLNIQQLQAWFSIDPANVHRINLNRISVDRLRSHPYINFYQAKAIVEYRKKKGSLTSLKPFSLYEEFTETDLERIGHYVCFE
;
A
#
# COMPACT_ATOMS: atom_id res chain seq x y z
N VAL A 1 -26.71 -28.33 0.28
CA VAL A 1 -25.62 -28.18 -0.73
C VAL A 1 -26.20 -28.62 -2.06
N ILE A 2 -26.13 -27.76 -3.08
CA ILE A 2 -26.55 -28.06 -4.43
C ILE A 2 -25.30 -28.11 -5.31
N LEU A 3 -24.88 -29.31 -5.67
CA LEU A 3 -23.73 -29.54 -6.55
C LEU A 3 -24.16 -29.33 -8.00
N ALA A 4 -23.65 -28.30 -8.64
CA ALA A 4 -23.91 -27.97 -10.03
C ALA A 4 -22.62 -27.49 -10.70
N SER A 5 -22.50 -27.68 -12.00
CA SER A 5 -21.34 -27.22 -12.76
C SER A 5 -21.16 -25.71 -12.61
N PHE A 6 -19.93 -25.27 -12.37
CA PHE A 6 -19.61 -23.85 -12.18
C PHE A 6 -18.22 -23.50 -12.75
N ASN A 7 -18.10 -22.28 -13.19
CA ASN A 7 -16.81 -21.72 -13.58
C ASN A 7 -16.28 -20.83 -12.43
N PRO A 8 -15.16 -21.16 -11.79
CA PRO A 8 -14.63 -20.39 -10.67
C PRO A 8 -14.23 -18.96 -11.07
N ASN A 9 -14.05 -18.67 -12.37
CA ASN A 9 -13.74 -17.34 -12.87
C ASN A 9 -14.97 -16.43 -12.99
N THR A 10 -16.17 -16.99 -13.14
CA THR A 10 -17.41 -16.21 -13.37
C THR A 10 -18.46 -16.37 -12.27
N ALA A 11 -18.43 -17.49 -11.50
CA ALA A 11 -19.40 -17.75 -10.45
C ALA A 11 -19.45 -16.61 -9.41
N ASP A 12 -20.65 -16.33 -8.92
CA ASP A 12 -20.88 -15.32 -7.88
C ASP A 12 -20.83 -15.90 -6.46
N SER A 13 -20.96 -15.07 -5.45
CA SER A 13 -20.91 -15.49 -4.05
C SER A 13 -22.06 -16.42 -3.67
N ILE A 14 -23.20 -16.28 -4.34
CA ILE A 14 -24.39 -17.10 -4.08
C ILE A 14 -24.14 -18.52 -4.59
N THR A 15 -23.56 -18.65 -5.77
CA THR A 15 -23.17 -19.95 -6.36
C THR A 15 -22.19 -20.68 -5.45
N PHE A 16 -21.13 -20.01 -4.97
CA PHE A 16 -20.17 -20.64 -4.05
C PHE A 16 -20.82 -21.11 -2.74
N ARG A 17 -21.75 -20.33 -2.20
CA ARG A 17 -22.49 -20.72 -1.00
C ARG A 17 -23.42 -21.92 -1.23
N ARG A 18 -24.08 -22.00 -2.39
CA ARG A 18 -24.91 -23.15 -2.78
C ARG A 18 -24.08 -24.42 -2.90
N LEU A 19 -22.83 -24.31 -3.35
CA LEU A 19 -21.87 -25.43 -3.42
C LEU A 19 -21.32 -25.86 -2.03
N GLY A 20 -21.76 -25.22 -0.94
CA GLY A 20 -21.36 -25.55 0.42
C GLY A 20 -20.14 -24.83 0.92
N LEU A 21 -19.61 -23.86 0.17
CA LEU A 21 -18.48 -23.06 0.63
C LEU A 21 -18.95 -21.97 1.63
N PRO A 22 -18.24 -21.77 2.75
CA PRO A 22 -18.58 -20.72 3.70
C PRO A 22 -18.44 -19.33 3.10
N ALA A 23 -19.19 -18.35 3.62
CA ALA A 23 -19.23 -16.98 3.07
C ALA A 23 -17.85 -16.29 2.99
N TRP A 24 -16.97 -16.53 3.97
CA TRP A 24 -15.62 -16.00 3.97
C TRP A 24 -14.76 -16.54 2.83
N MET A 25 -14.92 -17.83 2.49
CA MET A 25 -14.19 -18.47 1.38
C MET A 25 -14.69 -17.94 0.03
N ALA A 26 -16.01 -17.80 -0.16
CA ALA A 26 -16.58 -17.16 -1.33
C ALA A 26 -16.03 -15.74 -1.50
N LYS A 27 -15.94 -14.95 -0.42
CA LYS A 27 -15.34 -13.61 -0.41
C LYS A 27 -13.86 -13.63 -0.83
N ASN A 28 -13.08 -14.60 -0.34
CA ASN A 28 -11.66 -14.75 -0.71
C ASN A 28 -11.48 -15.06 -2.20
N ILE A 29 -12.32 -15.92 -2.78
CA ILE A 29 -12.30 -16.24 -4.22
C ILE A 29 -12.61 -14.98 -5.04
N LEU A 30 -13.66 -14.25 -4.69
CA LEU A 30 -14.02 -13.01 -5.38
C LEU A 30 -12.92 -11.94 -5.26
N HIS A 31 -12.29 -11.84 -4.09
CA HIS A 31 -11.18 -10.91 -3.87
C HIS A 31 -9.92 -11.30 -4.67
N TYR A 32 -9.61 -12.59 -4.77
CA TYR A 32 -8.55 -13.10 -5.63
C TYR A 32 -8.79 -12.69 -7.09
N ARG A 33 -10.02 -12.89 -7.59
CA ARG A 33 -10.43 -12.48 -8.95
C ARG A 33 -10.36 -10.97 -9.15
N ALA A 34 -10.84 -10.18 -8.21
CA ALA A 34 -10.79 -8.71 -8.26
C ALA A 34 -9.35 -8.16 -8.34
N LYS A 35 -8.37 -8.93 -7.83
CA LYS A 35 -6.94 -8.63 -7.95
C LYS A 35 -6.29 -9.14 -9.25
N GLY A 36 -7.08 -9.60 -10.21
CA GLY A 36 -6.59 -10.13 -11.49
C GLY A 36 -6.21 -11.61 -11.44
N GLY A 37 -6.51 -12.31 -10.33
CA GLY A 37 -6.31 -13.75 -10.23
C GLY A 37 -7.28 -14.52 -11.14
N LYS A 38 -6.77 -15.54 -11.83
CA LYS A 38 -7.54 -16.45 -12.69
C LYS A 38 -7.24 -17.90 -12.38
N PHE A 39 -8.27 -18.74 -12.44
CA PHE A 39 -8.18 -20.19 -12.41
C PHE A 39 -8.05 -20.68 -13.87
N ARG A 40 -6.91 -21.26 -14.23
CA ARG A 40 -6.64 -21.71 -15.61
C ARG A 40 -6.98 -23.17 -15.82
N LYS A 41 -6.95 -23.94 -14.73
CA LYS A 41 -7.26 -25.36 -14.72
C LYS A 41 -7.95 -25.72 -13.40
N PRO A 42 -8.74 -26.80 -13.33
CA PRO A 42 -9.46 -27.20 -12.12
C PRO A 42 -8.58 -27.32 -10.88
N GLU A 43 -7.31 -27.75 -11.04
CA GLU A 43 -6.35 -27.90 -9.96
C GLU A 43 -5.98 -26.56 -9.30
N ASP A 44 -6.12 -25.44 -10.00
CA ASP A 44 -5.85 -24.12 -9.42
C ASP A 44 -6.84 -23.79 -8.30
N PHE A 45 -8.03 -24.39 -8.31
CA PHE A 45 -9.02 -24.19 -7.27
C PHE A 45 -8.57 -24.75 -5.92
N LYS A 46 -7.68 -25.75 -5.91
CA LYS A 46 -7.04 -26.29 -4.73
C LYS A 46 -6.18 -25.25 -3.96
N LYS A 47 -5.75 -24.18 -4.64
CA LYS A 47 -4.96 -23.09 -4.05
C LYS A 47 -5.81 -22.07 -3.28
N VAL A 48 -7.13 -22.20 -3.29
CA VAL A 48 -8.04 -21.33 -2.54
C VAL A 48 -7.80 -21.55 -1.05
N TYR A 49 -7.46 -20.44 -0.36
CA TYR A 49 -7.18 -20.50 1.08
C TYR A 49 -8.39 -21.02 1.87
N GLY A 50 -8.14 -22.09 2.63
CA GLY A 50 -9.12 -22.73 3.52
C GLY A 50 -9.93 -23.85 2.88
N ILE A 51 -9.75 -24.18 1.59
CA ILE A 51 -10.38 -25.35 0.99
C ILE A 51 -9.70 -26.62 1.52
N THR A 52 -10.49 -27.60 1.95
CA THR A 52 -9.95 -28.91 2.34
C THR A 52 -9.85 -29.85 1.15
N GLU A 53 -9.03 -30.89 1.26
CA GLU A 53 -8.87 -31.91 0.20
C GLU A 53 -10.21 -32.59 -0.10
N GLU A 54 -11.02 -32.87 0.95
CA GLU A 54 -12.34 -33.49 0.79
C GLU A 54 -13.29 -32.54 0.03
N GLN A 55 -13.34 -31.25 0.42
CA GLN A 55 -14.17 -30.26 -0.28
C GLN A 55 -13.74 -30.11 -1.74
N TYR A 56 -12.43 -30.05 -2.00
CA TYR A 56 -11.91 -29.96 -3.35
C TYR A 56 -12.30 -31.19 -4.19
N SER A 57 -12.13 -32.41 -3.64
CA SER A 57 -12.46 -33.67 -4.33
C SER A 57 -13.94 -33.76 -4.70
N VAL A 58 -14.83 -33.28 -3.82
CA VAL A 58 -16.28 -33.23 -4.08
C VAL A 58 -16.62 -32.21 -5.17
N LEU A 59 -15.92 -31.08 -5.22
CA LEU A 59 -16.20 -29.99 -6.16
C LEU A 59 -15.51 -30.19 -7.53
N LEU A 60 -14.41 -30.94 -7.58
CA LEU A 60 -13.60 -31.13 -8.78
C LEU A 60 -14.42 -31.56 -10.03
N PRO A 61 -15.36 -32.53 -9.95
CA PRO A 61 -16.17 -32.91 -11.11
C PRO A 61 -17.08 -31.80 -11.65
N TYR A 62 -17.36 -30.79 -10.83
CA TYR A 62 -18.26 -29.67 -11.14
C TYR A 62 -17.50 -28.41 -11.59
N ILE A 63 -16.18 -28.39 -11.48
CA ILE A 63 -15.38 -27.27 -11.94
C ILE A 63 -15.25 -27.35 -13.47
N HIS A 64 -15.87 -26.38 -14.14
CA HIS A 64 -15.78 -26.25 -15.58
C HIS A 64 -15.13 -24.91 -15.96
N ILE A 65 -13.95 -25.00 -16.55
CA ILE A 65 -13.21 -23.83 -17.05
C ILE A 65 -13.15 -23.99 -18.58
N PRO A 66 -13.92 -23.19 -19.33
CA PRO A 66 -13.93 -23.27 -20.79
C PRO A 66 -12.56 -22.95 -21.38
N PRO A 67 -12.15 -23.60 -22.48
CA PRO A 67 -10.90 -23.30 -23.17
C PRO A 67 -10.80 -21.83 -23.63
N GLU A 68 -11.92 -21.18 -23.80
CA GLU A 68 -12.03 -19.76 -24.21
C GLU A 68 -11.62 -18.77 -23.11
N ASP A 69 -11.60 -19.19 -21.84
CA ASP A 69 -11.01 -18.39 -20.76
C ASP A 69 -9.47 -18.29 -20.90
N THR A 70 -8.88 -18.98 -21.86
CA THR A 70 -7.45 -18.90 -22.22
C THR A 70 -7.20 -18.04 -23.46
N VAL A 71 -8.23 -17.63 -24.21
CA VAL A 71 -8.10 -16.81 -25.43
C VAL A 71 -9.14 -15.70 -25.42
N HIS A 72 -8.68 -14.50 -25.53
CA HIS A 72 -9.46 -13.27 -25.54
C HIS A 72 -10.53 -13.22 -26.64
N HIS A 73 -11.82 -13.12 -26.29
CA HIS A 73 -12.81 -12.45 -27.12
C HIS A 73 -13.31 -11.23 -26.34
N ILE A 74 -12.82 -10.06 -26.74
CA ILE A 74 -13.25 -8.76 -26.27
C ILE A 74 -14.24 -8.24 -27.32
N PRO A 75 -15.50 -7.89 -26.97
CA PRO A 75 -16.35 -7.10 -27.86
C PRO A 75 -15.69 -5.75 -28.14
N GLN A 76 -15.67 -5.35 -29.37
CA GLN A 76 -14.91 -4.27 -30.00
C GLN A 76 -15.16 -2.83 -29.48
N LEU A 77 -15.84 -2.65 -28.36
CA LEU A 77 -16.22 -1.34 -27.79
C LEU A 77 -15.47 -0.96 -26.51
N TYR A 78 -14.51 -1.80 -26.03
CA TYR A 78 -13.71 -1.53 -24.83
C TYR A 78 -12.20 -1.39 -25.10
N ILE A 79 -11.80 -1.11 -26.36
CA ILE A 79 -10.39 -1.12 -26.79
C ILE A 79 -9.64 0.17 -26.43
N ALA A 80 -10.29 1.17 -25.80
CA ALA A 80 -9.61 2.44 -25.57
C ALA A 80 -8.93 2.60 -24.18
N GLN A 81 -9.07 1.65 -23.22
CA GLN A 81 -8.54 1.86 -21.88
C GLN A 81 -7.73 0.72 -21.24
N ASN A 82 -7.58 -0.45 -21.89
CA ASN A 82 -6.78 -1.56 -21.34
C ASN A 82 -5.91 -2.20 -22.42
N ALA A 83 -5.05 -1.42 -23.05
CA ALA A 83 -3.85 -1.99 -23.64
C ALA A 83 -3.08 -2.72 -22.51
N PRO A 84 -2.50 -3.92 -22.75
CA PRO A 84 -1.57 -4.49 -21.80
C PRO A 84 -0.52 -3.42 -21.56
N VAL A 85 -0.49 -2.88 -20.33
CA VAL A 85 0.62 -2.02 -19.92
C VAL A 85 1.81 -2.95 -19.97
N GLU A 86 2.53 -2.93 -21.09
CA GLU A 86 3.85 -3.53 -21.17
C GLU A 86 4.56 -3.02 -19.92
N ASN A 87 5.02 -3.92 -19.07
CA ASN A 87 5.79 -3.60 -17.87
C ASN A 87 7.20 -3.14 -18.34
N ILE A 88 7.21 -2.08 -19.15
CA ILE A 88 8.44 -1.45 -19.62
C ILE A 88 9.09 -0.86 -18.38
N LYS A 89 10.15 -1.53 -17.93
CA LYS A 89 10.99 -1.02 -16.87
C LYS A 89 11.79 0.17 -17.36
N TYR A 90 12.04 1.13 -16.49
CA TYR A 90 12.92 2.25 -16.80
C TYR A 90 14.35 1.77 -17.08
N ALA A 91 15.01 2.43 -18.00
CA ALA A 91 16.42 2.25 -18.25
C ALA A 91 17.27 2.73 -17.07
N ILE A 92 18.43 2.12 -16.85
CA ILE A 92 19.40 2.55 -15.86
C ILE A 92 19.78 4.02 -16.15
N GLY A 93 19.78 4.84 -15.09
CA GLY A 93 20.01 6.29 -15.21
C GLY A 93 18.74 7.14 -15.21
N THR A 94 17.54 6.52 -15.27
CA THR A 94 16.29 7.25 -15.06
C THR A 94 16.18 7.66 -13.59
N ILE A 95 15.95 8.96 -13.33
CA ILE A 95 15.79 9.50 -11.98
C ILE A 95 14.37 10.02 -11.81
N LEU A 96 13.67 9.56 -10.77
CA LEU A 96 12.31 9.98 -10.41
C LEU A 96 12.34 10.84 -9.13
N ASP A 97 11.50 11.85 -9.07
CA ASP A 97 11.24 12.54 -7.81
C ASP A 97 10.42 11.64 -6.87
N LEU A 98 11.04 11.21 -5.76
CA LEU A 98 10.42 10.31 -4.77
C LEU A 98 9.16 10.92 -4.14
N ASN A 99 9.08 12.24 -4.06
CA ASN A 99 7.93 12.96 -3.51
C ASN A 99 6.77 13.09 -4.49
N ARG A 100 7.01 12.90 -5.79
CA ARG A 100 5.99 13.05 -6.83
C ARG A 100 5.58 11.74 -7.48
N ALA A 101 6.53 10.82 -7.66
CA ALA A 101 6.29 9.55 -8.34
C ALA A 101 5.06 8.81 -7.80
N ASP A 102 4.20 8.37 -8.70
CA ASP A 102 3.02 7.56 -8.37
C ASP A 102 3.35 6.05 -8.32
N THR A 103 2.37 5.24 -7.92
CA THR A 103 2.57 3.79 -7.86
C THR A 103 2.81 3.16 -9.24
N THR A 104 2.39 3.80 -10.33
CA THR A 104 2.58 3.31 -11.69
C THR A 104 4.01 3.57 -12.16
N GLU A 105 4.53 4.75 -11.88
CA GLU A 105 5.92 5.13 -12.16
C GLU A 105 6.89 4.31 -11.30
N LEU A 106 6.63 4.21 -10.00
CA LEU A 106 7.46 3.42 -9.09
C LEU A 106 7.57 1.96 -9.52
N LYS A 107 6.49 1.35 -10.01
CA LYS A 107 6.51 -0.03 -10.52
C LYS A 107 7.40 -0.21 -11.76
N LYS A 108 7.74 0.83 -12.49
CA LYS A 108 8.65 0.75 -13.63
C LYS A 108 10.12 0.65 -13.19
N ILE A 109 10.45 0.96 -11.94
CA ILE A 109 11.80 0.76 -11.40
C ILE A 109 12.04 -0.76 -11.21
N PRO A 110 13.18 -1.31 -11.68
CA PRO A 110 13.58 -2.68 -11.39
C PRO A 110 13.60 -2.96 -9.88
N GLY A 111 13.02 -4.07 -9.46
CA GLY A 111 12.93 -4.44 -8.03
C GLY A 111 11.73 -3.84 -7.28
N ILE A 112 11.04 -2.84 -7.82
CA ILE A 112 9.82 -2.29 -7.20
C ILE A 112 8.59 -2.92 -7.81
N GLY A 113 7.90 -3.72 -7.00
CA GLY A 113 6.58 -4.28 -7.30
C GLY A 113 5.44 -3.45 -6.69
N SER A 114 4.19 -3.87 -6.95
CA SER A 114 2.99 -3.16 -6.46
C SER A 114 2.92 -3.01 -4.94
N GLY A 115 3.48 -3.98 -4.18
CA GLY A 115 3.54 -3.92 -2.72
C GLY A 115 4.48 -2.81 -2.23
N ILE A 116 5.70 -2.79 -2.77
CA ILE A 116 6.72 -1.78 -2.43
C ILE A 116 6.26 -0.39 -2.87
N ALA A 117 5.72 -0.23 -4.08
CA ALA A 117 5.22 1.04 -4.56
C ALA A 117 4.14 1.64 -3.63
N ARG A 118 3.16 0.81 -3.19
CA ARG A 118 2.14 1.24 -2.22
C ARG A 118 2.72 1.57 -0.85
N LEU A 119 3.72 0.82 -0.40
CA LEU A 119 4.41 1.07 0.87
C LEU A 119 5.13 2.43 0.85
N ILE A 120 5.86 2.74 -0.23
CA ILE A 120 6.53 4.04 -0.42
C ILE A 120 5.52 5.18 -0.41
N VAL A 121 4.46 5.09 -1.24
CA VAL A 121 3.45 6.16 -1.33
C VAL A 121 2.70 6.33 0.00
N GLY A 122 2.32 5.23 0.66
CA GLY A 122 1.63 5.30 1.96
C GLY A 122 2.52 5.87 3.07
N TYR A 123 3.80 5.55 3.08
CA TYR A 123 4.74 6.12 4.05
C TYR A 123 4.98 7.60 3.78
N ARG A 124 5.20 7.99 2.51
CA ARG A 124 5.29 9.38 2.07
C ARG A 124 4.11 10.24 2.54
N GLN A 125 2.89 9.71 2.38
CA GLN A 125 1.67 10.44 2.80
C GLN A 125 1.63 10.66 4.32
N ARG A 126 2.08 9.69 5.12
CA ARG A 126 2.14 9.83 6.58
C ARG A 126 3.23 10.78 7.04
N LEU A 127 4.38 10.80 6.35
CA LEU A 127 5.48 11.73 6.63
C LEU A 127 5.14 13.18 6.23
N GLY A 128 4.32 13.36 5.18
CA GLY A 128 4.17 14.64 4.51
C GLY A 128 5.22 14.87 3.41
N GLY A 129 5.99 13.85 3.05
CA GLY A 129 7.06 13.86 2.06
C GLY A 129 8.39 13.38 2.63
N PHE A 130 9.28 12.92 1.78
CA PHE A 130 10.65 12.56 2.15
C PHE A 130 11.54 13.80 2.11
N TYR A 131 12.37 14.04 3.11
CA TYR A 131 13.41 15.07 3.08
C TYR A 131 14.78 14.50 2.70
N GLN A 132 14.95 13.17 2.85
CA GLN A 132 16.17 12.44 2.45
C GLN A 132 15.86 11.00 2.08
N ILE A 133 16.72 10.38 1.26
CA ILE A 133 16.48 9.03 0.74
C ILE A 133 16.65 7.95 1.81
N GLU A 134 17.45 8.21 2.82
CA GLU A 134 17.71 7.32 3.94
C GLU A 134 16.44 6.93 4.69
N GLN A 135 15.39 7.73 4.60
CA GLN A 135 14.09 7.45 5.22
C GLN A 135 13.39 6.22 4.62
N LEU A 136 13.83 5.73 3.46
CA LEU A 136 13.36 4.45 2.93
C LEU A 136 13.79 3.26 3.81
N LYS A 137 14.81 3.41 4.66
CA LYS A 137 15.19 2.39 5.67
C LYS A 137 14.09 2.19 6.71
N ASP A 138 13.35 3.23 7.05
CA ASP A 138 12.27 3.17 8.05
C ASP A 138 11.14 2.20 7.62
N ILE A 139 11.06 1.91 6.33
CA ILE A 139 10.14 0.92 5.75
C ILE A 139 10.86 -0.32 5.20
N ASN A 140 12.06 -0.60 5.73
CA ASN A 140 12.88 -1.78 5.42
C ASN A 140 13.25 -1.93 3.93
N LEU A 141 13.45 -0.83 3.22
CA LEU A 141 13.93 -0.87 1.84
C LEU A 141 15.45 -0.74 1.76
N ASN A 142 16.04 -1.48 0.83
CA ASN A 142 17.48 -1.41 0.58
C ASN A 142 17.84 -0.17 -0.25
N ILE A 143 18.40 0.84 0.40
CA ILE A 143 18.78 2.10 -0.23
C ILE A 143 19.85 1.93 -1.30
N GLN A 144 20.84 1.07 -1.08
CA GLN A 144 21.94 0.86 -2.01
C GLN A 144 21.45 0.49 -3.41
N GLN A 145 20.34 -0.23 -3.50
CA GLN A 145 19.71 -0.61 -4.76
C GLN A 145 18.80 0.48 -5.34
N LEU A 146 18.29 1.39 -4.51
CA LEU A 146 17.24 2.31 -4.90
C LEU A 146 17.73 3.77 -5.06
N GLN A 147 18.81 4.17 -4.38
CA GLN A 147 19.26 5.56 -4.36
C GLN A 147 19.53 6.14 -5.76
N ALA A 148 20.02 5.32 -6.70
CA ALA A 148 20.30 5.76 -8.05
C ALA A 148 19.04 6.09 -8.88
N TRP A 149 17.86 5.70 -8.40
CA TRP A 149 16.57 5.89 -9.07
C TRP A 149 15.81 7.11 -8.61
N PHE A 150 16.25 7.75 -7.51
CA PHE A 150 15.46 8.79 -6.88
C PHE A 150 16.22 10.10 -6.70
N SER A 151 15.52 11.19 -6.96
CA SER A 151 15.84 12.53 -6.45
C SER A 151 14.80 12.91 -5.39
N ILE A 152 15.17 13.84 -4.51
CA ILE A 152 14.28 14.41 -3.50
C ILE A 152 14.43 15.93 -3.56
N ASP A 153 13.30 16.61 -3.69
CA ASP A 153 13.20 18.03 -3.46
C ASP A 153 12.60 18.27 -2.05
N PRO A 154 13.42 18.72 -1.09
CA PRO A 154 12.96 18.97 0.28
C PRO A 154 11.88 20.06 0.38
N ALA A 155 11.75 20.92 -0.62
CA ALA A 155 10.72 21.95 -0.65
C ALA A 155 9.30 21.35 -0.78
N ASN A 156 9.19 20.10 -1.26
CA ASN A 156 7.92 19.38 -1.38
C ASN A 156 7.45 18.70 -0.08
N VAL A 157 8.10 18.96 1.07
CA VAL A 157 7.68 18.44 2.37
C VAL A 157 6.57 19.31 2.96
N HIS A 158 5.42 18.68 3.25
CA HIS A 158 4.32 19.34 3.95
C HIS A 158 4.59 19.44 5.44
N ARG A 159 4.72 20.67 5.95
CA ARG A 159 4.96 20.91 7.37
C ARG A 159 3.67 21.02 8.16
N ILE A 160 3.72 20.51 9.36
CA ILE A 160 2.62 20.51 10.33
C ILE A 160 2.76 21.74 11.25
N ASN A 161 1.72 22.56 11.32
CA ASN A 161 1.72 23.68 12.25
C ASN A 161 1.47 23.21 13.67
N LEU A 162 2.51 23.23 14.52
CA LEU A 162 2.43 22.76 15.90
C LEU A 162 1.51 23.60 16.78
N ASN A 163 1.23 24.84 16.40
CA ASN A 163 0.35 25.71 17.17
C ASN A 163 -1.14 25.43 16.97
N ARG A 164 -1.50 24.69 15.89
CA ARG A 164 -2.92 24.45 15.54
C ARG A 164 -3.32 22.97 15.60
N ILE A 165 -2.39 22.06 15.48
CA ILE A 165 -2.65 20.63 15.33
C ILE A 165 -3.14 19.98 16.63
N SER A 166 -3.97 18.94 16.55
CA SER A 166 -4.40 18.11 17.69
C SER A 166 -3.40 16.98 18.00
N VAL A 167 -3.48 16.44 19.26
CA VAL A 167 -2.66 15.28 19.66
C VAL A 167 -2.86 14.11 18.71
N ASP A 168 -4.12 13.80 18.32
CA ASP A 168 -4.44 12.65 17.48
C ASP A 168 -3.83 12.77 16.08
N ARG A 169 -3.81 13.96 15.52
CA ARG A 169 -3.17 14.19 14.23
C ARG A 169 -1.65 14.20 14.34
N LEU A 170 -1.07 14.74 15.41
CA LEU A 170 0.36 14.70 15.63
C LEU A 170 0.88 13.27 15.73
N ARG A 171 0.26 12.43 16.55
CA ARG A 171 0.66 11.03 16.76
C ARG A 171 0.50 10.14 15.51
N SER A 172 -0.20 10.60 14.48
CA SER A 172 -0.29 9.89 13.20
C SER A 172 0.98 10.05 12.35
N HIS A 173 1.83 11.03 12.67
CA HIS A 173 3.11 11.22 12.00
C HIS A 173 4.13 10.16 12.45
N PRO A 174 4.88 9.49 11.53
CA PRO A 174 5.79 8.39 11.89
C PRO A 174 6.86 8.71 12.92
N TYR A 175 7.26 9.97 13.04
CA TYR A 175 8.32 10.43 13.96
C TYR A 175 7.81 11.04 15.26
N ILE A 176 6.49 11.05 15.48
CA ILE A 176 5.91 11.67 16.69
C ILE A 176 5.07 10.62 17.41
N ASN A 177 5.52 10.17 18.56
CA ASN A 177 4.74 9.26 19.39
C ASN A 177 3.68 10.02 20.23
N PHE A 178 2.82 9.27 20.94
CA PHE A 178 1.74 9.83 21.74
C PHE A 178 2.24 10.76 22.83
N TYR A 179 3.30 10.41 23.54
CA TYR A 179 3.82 11.20 24.66
C TYR A 179 4.43 12.51 24.15
N GLN A 180 5.18 12.47 23.06
CA GLN A 180 5.70 13.65 22.39
C GLN A 180 4.58 14.58 21.89
N ALA A 181 3.55 14.02 21.23
CA ALA A 181 2.40 14.79 20.79
C ALA A 181 1.66 15.46 21.96
N LYS A 182 1.50 14.74 23.07
CA LYS A 182 0.88 15.26 24.31
C LYS A 182 1.73 16.38 24.91
N ALA A 183 3.03 16.19 25.05
CA ALA A 183 3.96 17.18 25.57
C ALA A 183 3.92 18.49 24.77
N ILE A 184 3.92 18.40 23.43
CA ILE A 184 3.80 19.57 22.54
C ILE A 184 2.49 20.33 22.79
N VAL A 185 1.36 19.64 22.82
CA VAL A 185 0.06 20.29 23.01
C VAL A 185 -0.10 20.84 24.41
N GLU A 186 0.37 20.17 25.45
CA GLU A 186 0.35 20.67 26.84
C GLU A 186 1.25 21.88 27.04
N TYR A 187 2.46 21.87 26.45
CA TYR A 187 3.34 23.03 26.48
C TYR A 187 2.66 24.27 25.92
N ARG A 188 2.08 24.17 24.72
CA ARG A 188 1.42 25.30 24.08
C ARG A 188 0.21 25.82 24.89
N LYS A 189 -0.53 24.91 25.58
CA LYS A 189 -1.64 25.32 26.48
C LYS A 189 -1.13 26.07 27.69
N LYS A 190 0.03 25.68 28.23
CA LYS A 190 0.58 26.26 29.49
C LYS A 190 1.45 27.50 29.27
N LYS A 191 2.21 27.53 28.19
CA LYS A 191 3.25 28.53 27.92
C LYS A 191 2.93 29.44 26.73
N GLY A 192 1.87 29.14 25.98
CA GLY A 192 1.50 29.88 24.78
C GLY A 192 2.11 29.29 23.50
N SER A 193 2.02 30.05 22.41
CA SER A 193 2.45 29.59 21.11
C SER A 193 3.94 29.25 21.06
N LEU A 194 4.24 28.15 20.37
CA LEU A 194 5.60 27.72 20.07
C LEU A 194 6.20 28.55 18.95
N THR A 195 7.49 28.84 19.06
CA THR A 195 8.30 29.47 18.01
C THR A 195 9.44 28.56 17.55
N SER A 196 9.73 27.49 18.28
CA SER A 196 10.77 26.53 17.96
C SER A 196 10.56 25.21 18.73
N LEU A 197 11.34 24.16 18.39
CA LEU A 197 11.41 22.92 19.16
C LEU A 197 12.36 22.99 20.36
N LYS A 198 13.12 24.05 20.54
CA LYS A 198 14.12 24.19 21.62
C LYS A 198 13.61 23.86 23.03
N PRO A 199 12.39 24.25 23.45
CA PRO A 199 11.90 23.89 24.77
C PRO A 199 11.86 22.39 25.06
N PHE A 200 11.71 21.55 24.03
CA PHE A 200 11.58 20.11 24.17
C PHE A 200 12.92 19.38 24.32
N SER A 201 14.05 20.06 24.12
CA SER A 201 15.37 19.47 24.40
C SER A 201 15.61 19.14 25.89
N LEU A 202 14.76 19.66 26.76
CA LEU A 202 14.81 19.39 28.21
C LEU A 202 13.75 18.36 28.66
N TYR A 203 12.99 17.79 27.73
CA TYR A 203 11.93 16.81 28.01
C TYR A 203 12.45 15.39 27.73
N GLU A 204 12.23 14.47 28.65
CA GLU A 204 12.67 13.08 28.53
C GLU A 204 12.06 12.33 27.33
N GLU A 205 10.90 12.80 26.86
CA GLU A 205 10.20 12.23 25.72
C GLU A 205 10.91 12.48 24.38
N PHE A 206 11.90 13.38 24.32
CA PHE A 206 12.55 13.78 23.08
C PHE A 206 14.06 13.55 23.15
N THR A 207 14.55 12.75 22.24
CA THR A 207 15.99 12.69 21.97
C THR A 207 16.40 13.80 20.99
N GLU A 208 17.70 14.09 20.90
CA GLU A 208 18.23 15.05 19.92
C GLU A 208 17.90 14.61 18.49
N THR A 209 17.99 13.30 18.21
CA THR A 209 17.62 12.71 16.91
C THR A 209 16.13 12.88 16.60
N ASP A 210 15.25 12.78 17.62
CA ASP A 210 13.80 13.02 17.41
C ASP A 210 13.56 14.48 17.03
N LEU A 211 14.18 15.42 17.72
CA LEU A 211 14.03 16.85 17.48
C LEU A 211 14.55 17.24 16.09
N GLU A 212 15.66 16.66 15.66
CA GLU A 212 16.21 16.85 14.32
C GLU A 212 15.21 16.35 13.25
N ARG A 213 14.76 15.10 13.37
CA ARG A 213 13.81 14.48 12.42
C ARG A 213 12.49 15.22 12.36
N ILE A 214 11.92 15.55 13.51
CA ILE A 214 10.65 16.29 13.62
C ILE A 214 10.79 17.69 13.03
N GLY A 215 11.95 18.34 13.21
CA GLY A 215 12.24 19.69 12.73
C GLY A 215 11.99 19.88 11.25
N HIS A 216 12.19 18.86 10.42
CA HIS A 216 11.93 18.91 8.98
C HIS A 216 10.43 18.99 8.64
N TYR A 217 9.55 18.54 9.55
CA TYR A 217 8.12 18.35 9.32
C TYR A 217 7.21 19.32 10.06
N VAL A 218 7.76 20.29 10.76
CA VAL A 218 6.97 21.21 11.56
C VAL A 218 7.21 22.68 11.19
N CYS A 219 6.17 23.49 11.46
CA CYS A 219 6.24 24.94 11.44
C CYS A 219 5.48 25.53 12.64
N PHE A 220 5.60 26.86 12.85
CA PHE A 220 5.15 27.56 14.06
C PHE A 220 4.29 28.80 13.74
N GLU A 221 3.55 28.78 12.65
CA GLU A 221 2.66 29.87 12.22
C GLU A 221 1.45 30.04 13.12
#